data_6525380060865a20893716b37c50cf69
#
_entry.id   6525380060865a20893716b37c50cf69
#
_cell.length_a   1.000
_cell.length_b   1.000
_cell.length_c   1.000
_cell.angle_alpha   90.00
_cell.angle_beta   90.00
_cell.angle_gamma   90.00
#
_symmetry.space_group_name_H-M   'P 1'
#
loop_
_entity.id
_entity.type
_entity.pdbx_description
1 polymer ?
#
loop_
_entity_poly.entity_id
_entity_poly.type
_entity_poly.pdbx_seq_one_letter_code
_entity_poly.pdbx_strand_id
1 'polypeptide(L)'
;MNVFDFFGSAVCHQMAERSFFWGSCQSPLCARCTAIEGGIVLGVIFLWLAGRKDGNRPFSPSGMVLEALSFLPIAIDGVGSYLGFWQSNNLLRVLTGALAGYGLPGLFLLAANFSPAKENINPVYKNTGEQLILLLVAVAYGLLVWLGILPYFLVALVSAVGVVCFYGCFWFLILLTMTAGKKFPCFPLSLAGGLFTVFVVATIVQRIS
;
A
#
# COMPACT_ATOMS: atom_id res chain seq x y z
N MET A 1 21.13 12.43 -0.20
CA MET A 1 19.77 11.86 -0.41
C MET A 1 19.85 10.92 -1.60
N ASN A 2 19.45 9.69 -1.46
CA ASN A 2 19.44 8.74 -2.57
C ASN A 2 18.08 8.77 -3.31
N VAL A 3 18.00 8.09 -4.46
CA VAL A 3 16.76 8.04 -5.26
C VAL A 3 15.57 7.49 -4.49
N PHE A 4 15.79 6.52 -3.62
CA PHE A 4 14.71 5.91 -2.82
C PHE A 4 14.18 6.88 -1.77
N ASP A 5 15.03 7.71 -1.17
CA ASP A 5 14.60 8.75 -0.21
C ASP A 5 13.70 9.77 -0.91
N PHE A 6 14.01 10.10 -2.17
CA PHE A 6 13.17 10.97 -2.99
C PHE A 6 11.76 10.39 -3.15
N PHE A 7 11.63 9.10 -3.53
CA PHE A 7 10.31 8.46 -3.61
C PHE A 7 9.61 8.42 -2.26
N GLY A 8 10.33 8.13 -1.19
CA GLY A 8 9.80 8.06 0.15
C GLY A 8 9.24 9.38 0.66
N SER A 9 9.86 10.51 0.31
CA SER A 9 9.44 11.85 0.74
C SER A 9 8.05 12.26 0.23
N ALA A 10 7.54 11.60 -0.83
CA ALA A 10 6.21 11.85 -1.35
C ALA A 10 5.07 11.37 -0.42
N VAL A 11 5.34 10.44 0.51
CA VAL A 11 4.32 9.84 1.40
C VAL A 11 4.72 9.82 2.87
N CYS A 12 5.98 10.11 3.19
CA CYS A 12 6.51 9.93 4.55
C CYS A 12 7.44 11.06 4.97
N HIS A 13 7.34 11.48 6.24
CA HIS A 13 8.23 12.47 6.85
C HIS A 13 9.64 11.94 7.13
N GLN A 14 9.91 10.65 6.92
CA GLN A 14 11.24 10.01 7.03
C GLN A 14 11.94 10.26 8.38
N MET A 15 11.18 10.34 9.48
CA MET A 15 11.71 10.57 10.82
C MET A 15 12.60 9.42 11.27
N ALA A 16 13.84 9.73 11.68
CA ALA A 16 14.85 8.71 12.01
C ALA A 16 14.41 7.78 13.14
N GLU A 17 13.77 8.29 14.20
CA GLU A 17 13.29 7.51 15.34
C GLU A 17 12.16 6.53 14.99
N ARG A 18 11.57 6.66 13.79
CA ARG A 18 10.46 5.81 13.29
C ARG A 18 10.88 4.97 12.09
N SER A 19 12.16 4.98 11.75
CA SER A 19 12.72 4.31 10.57
C SER A 19 13.59 3.12 10.96
N PHE A 20 13.92 2.28 9.99
CA PHE A 20 14.90 1.21 10.14
C PHE A 20 16.27 1.66 9.63
N PHE A 21 17.32 0.98 10.10
CA PHE A 21 18.69 1.29 9.71
C PHE A 21 19.46 0.02 9.33
N TRP A 22 20.20 0.11 8.24
CA TRP A 22 21.19 -0.87 7.81
C TRP A 22 22.58 -0.19 7.85
N GLY A 23 23.26 -0.33 9.00
CA GLY A 23 24.45 0.49 9.28
C GLY A 23 24.12 1.98 9.31
N SER A 24 24.71 2.75 8.44
CA SER A 24 24.45 4.20 8.28
C SER A 24 23.26 4.52 7.35
N CYS A 25 22.71 3.53 6.64
CA CYS A 25 21.62 3.75 5.67
C CYS A 25 20.27 3.67 6.40
N GLN A 26 19.52 4.79 6.41
CA GLN A 26 18.14 4.84 6.90
C GLN A 26 17.19 4.30 5.82
N SER A 27 16.10 3.63 6.23
CA SER A 27 15.02 3.23 5.30
C SER A 27 14.36 4.46 4.66
N PRO A 28 13.97 4.38 3.38
CA PRO A 28 13.32 5.48 2.66
C PRO A 28 11.97 5.88 3.26
N LEU A 29 11.36 4.99 4.01
CA LEU A 29 10.07 5.17 4.69
C LEU A 29 10.18 4.83 6.17
N CYS A 30 9.31 5.41 6.99
CA CYS A 30 9.16 4.96 8.38
C CYS A 30 8.59 3.54 8.44
N ALA A 31 8.75 2.86 9.58
CA ALA A 31 8.34 1.46 9.77
C ALA A 31 6.89 1.17 9.33
N ARG A 32 5.95 2.10 9.62
CA ARG A 32 4.55 1.96 9.23
C ARG A 32 4.37 2.03 7.71
N CYS A 33 4.91 3.07 7.08
CA CYS A 33 4.81 3.23 5.62
C CYS A 33 5.52 2.12 4.85
N THR A 34 6.69 1.64 5.32
CA THR A 34 7.37 0.49 4.72
C THR A 34 6.49 -0.76 4.69
N ALA A 35 5.74 -1.02 5.76
CA ALA A 35 4.84 -2.17 5.83
C ALA A 35 3.57 -1.97 4.98
N ILE A 36 3.01 -0.74 4.92
CA ILE A 36 1.88 -0.42 4.03
C ILE A 36 2.27 -0.66 2.58
N GLU A 37 3.37 -0.05 2.13
CA GLU A 37 3.81 -0.14 0.74
C GLU A 37 4.19 -1.58 0.35
N GLY A 38 4.82 -2.31 1.28
CA GLY A 38 5.08 -3.74 1.10
C GLY A 38 3.80 -4.55 0.94
N GLY A 39 2.78 -4.29 1.76
CA GLY A 39 1.47 -4.91 1.65
C GLY A 39 0.79 -4.62 0.31
N ILE A 40 0.87 -3.36 -0.16
CA ILE A 40 0.34 -2.97 -1.47
C ILE A 40 1.03 -3.74 -2.60
N VAL A 41 2.36 -3.80 -2.62
CA VAL A 41 3.11 -4.53 -3.65
C VAL A 41 2.75 -6.01 -3.65
N LEU A 42 2.71 -6.64 -2.47
CA LEU A 42 2.34 -8.06 -2.33
C LEU A 42 0.90 -8.32 -2.79
N GLY A 43 -0.03 -7.43 -2.45
CA GLY A 43 -1.42 -7.51 -2.90
C GLY A 43 -1.57 -7.37 -4.41
N VAL A 44 -0.87 -6.41 -5.03
CA VAL A 44 -0.86 -6.24 -6.50
C VAL A 44 -0.29 -7.49 -7.19
N ILE A 45 0.85 -8.02 -6.69
CA ILE A 45 1.46 -9.24 -7.21
C ILE A 45 0.49 -10.42 -7.08
N PHE A 46 -0.14 -10.59 -5.91
CA PHE A 46 -1.12 -11.65 -5.70
C PHE A 46 -2.28 -11.57 -6.70
N LEU A 47 -2.91 -10.41 -6.83
CA LEU A 47 -4.05 -10.22 -7.73
C LEU A 47 -3.66 -10.46 -9.20
N TRP A 48 -2.45 -10.06 -9.58
CA TRP A 48 -1.93 -10.30 -10.92
C TRP A 48 -1.67 -11.78 -11.20
N LEU A 49 -0.95 -12.47 -10.30
CA LEU A 49 -0.65 -13.91 -10.42
C LEU A 49 -1.92 -14.78 -10.36
N ALA A 50 -2.90 -14.38 -9.56
CA ALA A 50 -4.19 -15.04 -9.46
C ALA A 50 -5.13 -14.76 -10.65
N GLY A 51 -4.73 -13.92 -11.62
CA GLY A 51 -5.54 -13.54 -12.79
C GLY A 51 -6.78 -12.71 -12.44
N ARG A 52 -6.75 -11.93 -11.35
CA ARG A 52 -7.91 -11.20 -10.80
C ARG A 52 -8.14 -9.81 -11.36
N LYS A 53 -7.47 -9.42 -12.44
CA LYS A 53 -7.52 -8.07 -13.04
C LYS A 53 -8.94 -7.52 -13.29
N ASP A 54 -9.92 -8.39 -13.46
CA ASP A 54 -11.32 -8.04 -13.70
C ASP A 54 -12.23 -8.33 -12.50
N GLY A 55 -11.65 -8.49 -11.30
CA GLY A 55 -12.36 -8.73 -10.05
C GLY A 55 -13.34 -7.59 -9.75
N ASN A 56 -14.64 -7.91 -9.67
CA ASN A 56 -15.72 -6.96 -9.47
C ASN A 56 -16.75 -7.43 -8.44
N ARG A 57 -16.70 -8.70 -8.01
CA ARG A 57 -17.58 -9.23 -6.98
C ARG A 57 -17.10 -8.77 -5.60
N PRO A 58 -17.98 -8.13 -4.78
CA PRO A 58 -17.65 -7.78 -3.41
C PRO A 58 -17.11 -8.96 -2.62
N PHE A 59 -16.35 -8.68 -1.59
CA PHE A 59 -15.82 -9.69 -0.68
C PHE A 59 -16.97 -10.45 0.01
N SER A 60 -16.71 -11.66 0.45
CA SER A 60 -17.64 -12.39 1.32
C SER A 60 -17.95 -11.58 2.60
N PRO A 61 -19.08 -11.78 3.27
CA PRO A 61 -19.39 -11.05 4.51
C PRO A 61 -18.27 -11.14 5.55
N SER A 62 -17.69 -12.32 5.75
CA SER A 62 -16.52 -12.51 6.62
C SER A 62 -15.27 -11.81 6.10
N GLY A 63 -15.08 -11.76 4.78
CA GLY A 63 -13.97 -11.02 4.16
C GLY A 63 -14.14 -9.50 4.29
N MET A 64 -15.37 -8.98 4.22
CA MET A 64 -15.64 -7.55 4.47
C MET A 64 -15.37 -7.16 5.92
N VAL A 65 -15.74 -8.03 6.86
CA VAL A 65 -15.44 -7.82 8.29
C VAL A 65 -13.95 -7.85 8.53
N LEU A 66 -13.22 -8.83 7.96
CA LEU A 66 -11.77 -8.91 8.06
C LEU A 66 -11.10 -7.64 7.52
N GLU A 67 -11.53 -7.18 6.34
CA GLU A 67 -11.00 -5.97 5.71
C GLU A 67 -11.24 -4.73 6.58
N ALA A 68 -12.47 -4.53 7.07
CA ALA A 68 -12.80 -3.41 7.94
C ALA A 68 -11.99 -3.43 9.25
N LEU A 69 -11.89 -4.60 9.88
CA LEU A 69 -11.12 -4.77 11.11
C LEU A 69 -9.63 -4.56 10.91
N SER A 70 -9.08 -4.82 9.71
CA SER A 70 -7.65 -4.62 9.43
C SER A 70 -7.22 -3.15 9.41
N PHE A 71 -8.15 -2.23 9.14
CA PHE A 71 -7.87 -0.79 9.20
C PHE A 71 -7.99 -0.19 10.61
N LEU A 72 -8.68 -0.84 11.55
CA LEU A 72 -8.84 -0.30 12.91
C LEU A 72 -7.49 -0.13 13.64
N PRO A 73 -6.56 -1.09 13.62
CA PRO A 73 -5.30 -0.94 14.34
C PRO A 73 -4.45 0.24 13.87
N ILE A 74 -4.39 0.52 12.55
CA ILE A 74 -3.64 1.65 12.04
C ILE A 74 -4.33 2.98 12.39
N ALA A 75 -5.66 3.03 12.38
CA ALA A 75 -6.41 4.21 12.78
C ALA A 75 -6.20 4.50 14.28
N ILE A 76 -6.30 3.49 15.13
CA ILE A 76 -6.10 3.62 16.59
C ILE A 76 -4.65 4.01 16.88
N ASP A 77 -3.66 3.28 16.37
CA ASP A 77 -2.25 3.55 16.61
C ASP A 77 -1.81 4.89 15.99
N GLY A 78 -2.29 5.21 14.79
CA GLY A 78 -1.99 6.46 14.11
C GLY A 78 -2.51 7.67 14.86
N VAL A 79 -3.81 7.70 15.15
CA VAL A 79 -4.46 8.80 15.87
C VAL A 79 -3.96 8.89 17.31
N GLY A 80 -3.88 7.77 18.02
CA GLY A 80 -3.46 7.75 19.43
C GLY A 80 -2.02 8.22 19.62
N SER A 81 -1.10 7.80 18.74
CA SER A 81 0.29 8.27 18.79
C SER A 81 0.44 9.73 18.34
N TYR A 82 -0.41 10.22 17.42
CA TYR A 82 -0.42 11.61 17.00
C TYR A 82 -0.97 12.54 18.10
N LEU A 83 -2.02 12.12 18.77
CA LEU A 83 -2.62 12.87 19.89
C LEU A 83 -1.82 12.75 21.20
N GLY A 84 -0.74 11.95 21.23
CA GLY A 84 0.12 11.81 22.41
C GLY A 84 -0.45 10.87 23.49
N PHE A 85 -1.48 10.09 23.22
CA PHE A 85 -2.03 9.14 24.20
C PHE A 85 -1.05 8.01 24.53
N TRP A 86 -0.18 7.63 23.59
CA TRP A 86 0.91 6.67 23.79
C TRP A 86 2.03 6.87 22.77
N GLN A 87 3.18 6.26 23.05
CA GLN A 87 4.29 6.18 22.11
C GLN A 87 4.24 4.84 21.36
N SER A 88 3.99 4.91 20.05
CA SER A 88 4.06 3.75 19.19
C SER A 88 5.50 3.32 18.93
N ASN A 89 5.79 2.02 18.95
CA ASN A 89 7.10 1.45 18.60
C ASN A 89 7.11 0.93 17.15
N ASN A 90 8.31 0.61 16.61
CA ASN A 90 8.45 0.20 15.22
C ASN A 90 7.80 -1.16 14.92
N LEU A 91 7.72 -2.08 15.89
CA LEU A 91 6.99 -3.35 15.73
C LEU A 91 5.49 -3.10 15.56
N LEU A 92 4.89 -2.28 16.42
CA LEU A 92 3.46 -1.95 16.34
C LEU A 92 3.16 -1.22 15.03
N ARG A 93 4.03 -0.29 14.59
CA ARG A 93 3.89 0.39 13.30
C ARG A 93 3.93 -0.56 12.12
N VAL A 94 4.82 -1.54 12.14
CA VAL A 94 4.92 -2.57 11.09
C VAL A 94 3.65 -3.42 11.03
N LEU A 95 3.19 -3.90 12.17
CA LEU A 95 1.99 -4.75 12.24
C LEU A 95 0.75 -3.98 11.75
N THR A 96 0.53 -2.77 12.26
CA THR A 96 -0.62 -1.94 11.85
C THR A 96 -0.53 -1.50 10.40
N GLY A 97 0.68 -1.23 9.88
CA GLY A 97 0.92 -0.92 8.48
C GLY A 97 0.65 -2.11 7.56
N ALA A 98 1.12 -3.30 7.90
CA ALA A 98 0.88 -4.52 7.13
C ALA A 98 -0.62 -4.87 7.06
N LEU A 99 -1.33 -4.74 8.18
CA LEU A 99 -2.78 -4.93 8.27
C LEU A 99 -3.56 -3.99 7.33
N ALA A 100 -3.13 -2.74 7.18
CA ALA A 100 -3.78 -1.81 6.26
C ALA A 100 -3.34 -2.02 4.80
N GLY A 101 -2.05 -2.32 4.59
CA GLY A 101 -1.47 -2.38 3.24
C GLY A 101 -1.97 -3.55 2.41
N TYR A 102 -2.21 -4.73 3.00
CA TYR A 102 -2.59 -5.92 2.25
C TYR A 102 -3.93 -5.77 1.51
N GLY A 103 -4.88 -5.06 2.12
CA GLY A 103 -6.25 -4.94 1.63
C GLY A 103 -6.44 -3.87 0.55
N LEU A 104 -5.61 -2.82 0.56
CA LEU A 104 -5.75 -1.69 -0.35
C LEU A 104 -5.85 -2.07 -1.83
N PRO A 105 -5.00 -2.97 -2.40
CA PRO A 105 -5.10 -3.36 -3.81
C PRO A 105 -6.44 -4.02 -4.16
N GLY A 106 -6.98 -4.85 -3.26
CA GLY A 106 -8.29 -5.47 -3.45
C GLY A 106 -9.43 -4.47 -3.45
N LEU A 107 -9.39 -3.48 -2.56
CA LEU A 107 -10.36 -2.38 -2.50
C LEU A 107 -10.29 -1.49 -3.75
N PHE A 108 -9.09 -1.12 -4.21
CA PHE A 108 -8.92 -0.35 -5.43
C PHE A 108 -9.42 -1.12 -6.67
N LEU A 109 -9.13 -2.42 -6.75
CA LEU A 109 -9.60 -3.25 -7.86
C LEU A 109 -11.11 -3.37 -7.86
N LEU A 110 -11.72 -3.57 -6.68
CA LEU A 110 -13.18 -3.60 -6.53
C LEU A 110 -13.79 -2.25 -6.93
N ALA A 111 -13.26 -1.13 -6.44
CA ALA A 111 -13.72 0.21 -6.79
C ALA A 111 -13.64 0.49 -8.30
N ALA A 112 -12.60 -0.04 -8.97
CA ALA A 112 -12.41 0.13 -10.41
C ALA A 112 -13.37 -0.68 -11.27
N ASN A 113 -13.83 -1.85 -10.80
CA ASN A 113 -14.54 -2.82 -11.62
C ASN A 113 -15.99 -3.04 -11.21
N PHE A 114 -16.39 -2.64 -9.99
CA PHE A 114 -17.74 -2.81 -9.50
C PHE A 114 -18.73 -1.96 -10.30
N SER A 115 -19.85 -2.55 -10.64
CA SER A 115 -20.95 -1.84 -11.31
C SER A 115 -22.28 -2.19 -10.66
N PRO A 116 -23.02 -1.21 -10.10
CA PRO A 116 -24.34 -1.47 -9.52
C PRO A 116 -25.39 -1.88 -10.56
N ALA A 117 -25.15 -1.56 -11.84
CA ALA A 117 -26.07 -1.85 -12.95
C ALA A 117 -25.82 -3.21 -13.63
N LYS A 118 -24.78 -3.96 -13.24
CA LYS A 118 -24.38 -5.22 -13.86
C LYS A 118 -24.15 -6.30 -12.82
N GLU A 119 -24.25 -7.56 -13.23
CA GLU A 119 -23.83 -8.66 -12.37
C GLU A 119 -22.32 -8.63 -12.12
N ASN A 120 -21.95 -8.65 -10.84
CA ASN A 120 -20.56 -8.66 -10.37
C ASN A 120 -20.18 -10.09 -9.98
N ILE A 121 -19.70 -10.88 -10.95
CA ILE A 121 -19.46 -12.33 -10.80
C ILE A 121 -18.00 -12.68 -10.54
N ASN A 122 -17.06 -11.85 -11.00
CA ASN A 122 -15.63 -12.15 -10.91
C ASN A 122 -15.09 -11.82 -9.52
N PRO A 123 -14.64 -12.80 -8.73
CA PRO A 123 -14.18 -12.53 -7.38
C PRO A 123 -12.84 -11.78 -7.39
N VAL A 124 -12.69 -10.76 -6.52
CA VAL A 124 -11.39 -10.19 -6.15
C VAL A 124 -10.61 -11.21 -5.34
N TYR A 125 -11.22 -11.75 -4.30
CA TYR A 125 -10.73 -12.90 -3.54
C TYR A 125 -11.77 -14.04 -3.64
N LYS A 126 -11.33 -15.28 -3.80
CA LYS A 126 -12.25 -16.44 -3.85
C LYS A 126 -13.02 -16.60 -2.55
N ASN A 127 -12.31 -16.45 -1.45
CA ASN A 127 -12.83 -16.60 -0.09
C ASN A 127 -11.97 -15.82 0.92
N THR A 128 -12.41 -15.77 2.17
CA THR A 128 -11.69 -15.15 3.28
C THR A 128 -10.33 -15.81 3.56
N GLY A 129 -10.15 -17.08 3.20
CA GLY A 129 -8.87 -17.78 3.35
C GLY A 129 -7.77 -17.17 2.46
N GLU A 130 -8.07 -16.79 1.21
CA GLU A 130 -7.11 -16.07 0.36
C GLU A 130 -6.71 -14.72 0.97
N GLN A 131 -7.67 -13.98 1.55
CA GLN A 131 -7.37 -12.72 2.25
C GLN A 131 -6.48 -12.93 3.48
N LEU A 132 -6.76 -13.97 4.28
CA LEU A 132 -5.95 -14.32 5.44
C LEU A 132 -4.53 -14.70 5.05
N ILE A 133 -4.35 -15.50 4.00
CA ILE A 133 -3.01 -15.86 3.50
C ILE A 133 -2.25 -14.60 3.07
N LEU A 134 -2.88 -13.72 2.30
CA LEU A 134 -2.25 -12.47 1.87
C LEU A 134 -1.90 -11.56 3.06
N LEU A 135 -2.79 -11.45 4.04
CA LEU A 135 -2.55 -10.75 5.30
C LEU A 135 -1.32 -11.31 6.03
N LEU A 136 -1.24 -12.64 6.19
CA LEU A 136 -0.11 -13.30 6.85
C LEU A 136 1.19 -13.07 6.09
N VAL A 137 1.17 -13.08 4.75
CA VAL A 137 2.34 -12.78 3.91
C VAL A 137 2.78 -11.32 4.10
N ALA A 138 1.84 -10.37 4.15
CA ALA A 138 2.17 -8.96 4.39
C ALA A 138 2.74 -8.74 5.81
N VAL A 139 2.18 -9.40 6.83
CA VAL A 139 2.71 -9.36 8.20
C VAL A 139 4.10 -9.99 8.25
N ALA A 140 4.31 -11.14 7.58
CA ALA A 140 5.62 -11.80 7.52
C ALA A 140 6.67 -10.90 6.85
N TYR A 141 6.33 -10.23 5.73
CA TYR A 141 7.22 -9.24 5.12
C TYR A 141 7.61 -8.15 6.13
N GLY A 142 6.64 -7.56 6.81
CA GLY A 142 6.88 -6.52 7.80
C GLY A 142 7.79 -7.00 8.94
N LEU A 143 7.55 -8.21 9.47
CA LEU A 143 8.38 -8.81 10.50
C LEU A 143 9.81 -9.09 10.01
N LEU A 144 10.00 -9.57 8.77
CA LEU A 144 11.32 -9.79 8.19
C LEU A 144 12.09 -8.47 8.03
N VAL A 145 11.41 -7.36 7.69
CA VAL A 145 12.02 -6.02 7.69
C VAL A 145 12.39 -5.60 9.10
N TRP A 146 11.47 -5.76 10.07
CA TRP A 146 11.70 -5.38 11.47
C TRP A 146 12.87 -6.14 12.10
N LEU A 147 13.03 -7.43 11.77
CA LEU A 147 14.14 -8.26 12.21
C LEU A 147 15.47 -7.95 11.49
N GLY A 148 15.47 -7.06 10.48
CA GLY A 148 16.67 -6.74 9.70
C GLY A 148 17.15 -7.87 8.78
N ILE A 149 16.30 -8.87 8.49
CA ILE A 149 16.65 -10.03 7.64
C ILE A 149 16.72 -9.63 6.18
N LEU A 150 15.83 -8.74 5.75
CA LEU A 150 15.80 -8.29 4.35
C LEU A 150 16.89 -7.24 4.10
N PRO A 151 17.62 -7.33 2.95
CA PRO A 151 18.65 -6.35 2.62
C PRO A 151 18.02 -4.98 2.29
N TYR A 152 18.73 -3.91 2.62
CA TYR A 152 18.32 -2.51 2.39
C TYR A 152 17.74 -2.29 0.99
N PHE A 153 18.48 -2.74 -0.04
CA PHE A 153 18.09 -2.51 -1.44
C PHE A 153 16.72 -3.09 -1.78
N LEU A 154 16.40 -4.29 -1.28
CA LEU A 154 15.11 -4.93 -1.51
C LEU A 154 13.98 -4.14 -0.83
N VAL A 155 14.18 -3.74 0.43
CA VAL A 155 13.19 -2.95 1.16
C VAL A 155 12.98 -1.58 0.51
N ALA A 156 14.04 -0.92 0.10
CA ALA A 156 13.99 0.36 -0.59
C ALA A 156 13.28 0.28 -1.95
N LEU A 157 13.55 -0.77 -2.72
CA LEU A 157 12.91 -1.02 -4.01
C LEU A 157 11.41 -1.29 -3.83
N VAL A 158 11.03 -2.19 -2.92
CA VAL A 158 9.62 -2.50 -2.62
C VAL A 158 8.88 -1.24 -2.15
N SER A 159 9.51 -0.43 -1.30
CA SER A 159 8.94 0.85 -0.84
C SER A 159 8.69 1.81 -2.00
N ALA A 160 9.68 2.00 -2.90
CA ALA A 160 9.52 2.90 -4.04
C ALA A 160 8.44 2.42 -5.02
N VAL A 161 8.41 1.11 -5.32
CA VAL A 161 7.37 0.50 -6.17
C VAL A 161 5.99 0.65 -5.53
N GLY A 162 5.88 0.42 -4.21
CA GLY A 162 4.63 0.59 -3.47
C GLY A 162 4.08 2.01 -3.59
N VAL A 163 4.93 3.03 -3.36
CA VAL A 163 4.54 4.44 -3.50
C VAL A 163 4.01 4.75 -4.90
N VAL A 164 4.67 4.25 -5.94
CA VAL A 164 4.20 4.42 -7.33
C VAL A 164 2.88 3.70 -7.56
N CYS A 165 2.73 2.46 -7.05
CA CYS A 165 1.48 1.70 -7.14
C CYS A 165 0.34 2.43 -6.41
N PHE A 166 0.58 2.96 -5.22
CA PHE A 166 -0.40 3.70 -4.44
C PHE A 166 -0.98 4.89 -5.22
N TYR A 167 -0.13 5.80 -5.69
CA TYR A 167 -0.59 6.92 -6.51
C TYR A 167 -1.14 6.48 -7.87
N GLY A 168 -0.55 5.44 -8.48
CA GLY A 168 -1.03 4.85 -9.71
C GLY A 168 -2.46 4.32 -9.60
N CYS A 169 -2.84 3.70 -8.48
CA CYS A 169 -4.21 3.26 -8.23
C CYS A 169 -5.21 4.44 -8.23
N PHE A 170 -4.88 5.57 -7.60
CA PHE A 170 -5.72 6.76 -7.64
C PHE A 170 -5.87 7.31 -9.06
N TRP A 171 -4.77 7.44 -9.80
CA TRP A 171 -4.82 7.87 -11.19
C TRP A 171 -5.61 6.91 -12.07
N PHE A 172 -5.51 5.61 -11.81
CA PHE A 172 -6.28 4.61 -12.54
C PHE A 172 -7.78 4.83 -12.35
N LEU A 173 -8.25 5.07 -11.12
CA LEU A 173 -9.66 5.36 -10.85
C LEU A 173 -10.11 6.66 -11.53
N ILE A 174 -9.31 7.73 -11.46
CA ILE A 174 -9.61 9.01 -12.12
C ILE A 174 -9.73 8.83 -13.65
N LEU A 175 -8.73 8.20 -14.26
CA LEU A 175 -8.72 7.98 -15.71
C LEU A 175 -9.86 7.07 -16.18
N LEU A 176 -10.21 6.06 -15.37
CA LEU A 176 -11.31 5.16 -15.68
C LEU A 176 -12.65 5.89 -15.73
N THR A 177 -12.89 6.84 -14.82
CA THR A 177 -14.10 7.69 -14.86
C THR A 177 -14.10 8.62 -16.06
N MET A 178 -12.96 9.23 -16.41
CA MET A 178 -12.83 10.12 -17.54
C MET A 178 -12.97 9.42 -18.91
N THR A 179 -12.56 8.16 -19.00
CA THR A 179 -12.59 7.38 -20.26
C THR A 179 -13.84 6.51 -20.42
N ALA A 180 -14.88 6.76 -19.62
CA ALA A 180 -16.12 5.98 -19.63
C ALA A 180 -15.88 4.45 -19.52
N GLY A 181 -14.92 4.06 -18.69
CA GLY A 181 -14.62 2.65 -18.38
C GLY A 181 -13.69 1.94 -19.38
N LYS A 182 -13.07 2.62 -20.34
CA LYS A 182 -12.06 2.03 -21.23
C LYS A 182 -10.74 1.83 -20.49
N LYS A 183 -10.40 0.58 -20.13
CA LYS A 183 -9.25 0.27 -19.28
C LYS A 183 -7.88 0.34 -19.97
N PHE A 184 -7.81 0.04 -21.27
CA PHE A 184 -6.52 -0.14 -21.94
C PHE A 184 -5.59 1.09 -21.90
N PRO A 185 -6.04 2.32 -22.25
CA PRO A 185 -5.15 3.47 -22.13
C PRO A 185 -4.93 3.93 -20.69
N CYS A 186 -5.77 3.48 -19.73
CA CYS A 186 -5.71 3.95 -18.34
C CYS A 186 -4.50 3.39 -17.59
N PHE A 187 -4.09 2.14 -17.85
CA PHE A 187 -3.02 1.51 -17.08
C PHE A 187 -1.66 2.19 -17.24
N PRO A 188 -1.08 2.35 -18.45
CA PRO A 188 0.20 3.04 -18.60
C PRO A 188 0.13 4.52 -18.19
N LEU A 189 -1.01 5.18 -18.47
CA LEU A 189 -1.22 6.57 -18.07
C LEU A 189 -1.32 6.73 -16.55
N SER A 190 -1.90 5.77 -15.85
CA SER A 190 -1.99 5.79 -14.38
C SER A 190 -0.62 5.65 -13.73
N LEU A 191 0.24 4.79 -14.25
CA LEU A 191 1.63 4.69 -13.76
C LEU A 191 2.41 5.97 -14.03
N ALA A 192 2.27 6.56 -15.21
CA ALA A 192 2.89 7.85 -15.53
C ALA A 192 2.37 8.97 -14.62
N GLY A 193 1.06 9.01 -14.36
CA GLY A 193 0.43 9.93 -13.41
C GLY A 193 0.92 9.71 -11.98
N GLY A 194 1.07 8.47 -11.55
CA GLY A 194 1.64 8.12 -10.26
C GLY A 194 3.08 8.63 -10.12
N LEU A 195 3.94 8.35 -11.09
CA LEU A 195 5.31 8.86 -11.13
C LEU A 195 5.38 10.39 -11.14
N PHE A 196 4.52 11.04 -11.93
CA PHE A 196 4.41 12.50 -11.97
C PHE A 196 4.03 13.07 -10.59
N THR A 197 3.03 12.48 -9.93
CA THR A 197 2.61 12.91 -8.59
C THR A 197 3.73 12.75 -7.59
N VAL A 198 4.42 11.61 -7.57
CA VAL A 198 5.59 11.38 -6.71
C VAL A 198 6.63 12.47 -6.95
N PHE A 199 6.96 12.75 -8.23
CA PHE A 199 7.95 13.78 -8.55
C PHE A 199 7.54 15.16 -8.05
N VAL A 200 6.30 15.58 -8.28
CA VAL A 200 5.79 16.89 -7.85
C VAL A 200 5.78 16.99 -6.33
N VAL A 201 5.18 16.01 -5.63
CA VAL A 201 5.06 16.05 -4.16
C VAL A 201 6.43 15.99 -3.50
N ALA A 202 7.30 15.07 -3.93
CA ALA A 202 8.66 14.98 -3.39
C ALA A 202 9.45 16.29 -3.59
N THR A 203 9.35 16.92 -4.76
CA THR A 203 10.02 18.21 -5.03
C THR A 203 9.50 19.33 -4.13
N ILE A 204 8.18 19.39 -3.89
CA ILE A 204 7.55 20.39 -3.01
C ILE A 204 8.02 20.17 -1.56
N VAL A 205 7.93 18.92 -1.07
CA VAL A 205 8.35 18.57 0.30
C VAL A 205 9.80 18.96 0.55
N GLN A 206 10.70 18.69 -0.41
CA GLN A 206 12.12 19.02 -0.29
C GLN A 206 12.44 20.53 -0.32
N ARG A 207 11.52 21.35 -0.85
CA ARG A 207 11.71 22.82 -0.82
C ARG A 207 11.23 23.45 0.49
N ILE A 208 10.40 22.74 1.24
CA ILE A 208 9.79 23.25 2.48
C ILE A 208 10.54 22.74 3.71
N SER A 209 11.20 21.58 3.62
CA SER A 209 12.04 20.99 4.68
C SER A 209 13.45 21.55 4.66
#